data_362f3f4972127e13cbde0b870b19cc76
#
_entry.id   362f3f4972127e13cbde0b870b19cc76
#
_cell.length_a   1.000
_cell.length_b   1.000
_cell.length_c   1.000
_cell.angle_alpha   90.00
_cell.angle_beta   90.00
_cell.angle_gamma   90.00
#
_symmetry.space_group_name_H-M   'P 1'
#
loop_
_entity.id
_entity.type
_entity.pdbx_description
1 polymer ?
#
loop_
_entity_poly.entity_id
_entity_poly.type
_entity_poly.pdbx_seq_one_letter_code
_entity_poly.pdbx_strand_id
1 'polypeptide(L)'
;MEQRITEGESSKTVRSAYQVTVYVDSSGNLTIIQNPTITSVPVKSGYTPKAVQSDGTVDSITTEEINEFLTTFFKLYPTATAKELTYYVNEGVLKPVGKEYIFSELVNPVYNRSENQVTASLAVKYLDNQTMTTQVSQFDLVLEKNGENWKIVK
;
A
#
# COMPACT_ATOMS: atom_id res chain seq x y z
N MET A 1 11.93 -18.51 7.20
CA MET A 1 13.37 -18.25 7.45
C MET A 1 14.16 -18.91 6.35
N GLU A 2 15.12 -18.20 5.78
CA GLU A 2 16.05 -18.72 4.78
C GLU A 2 17.48 -18.61 5.33
N GLN A 3 18.26 -19.68 5.23
CA GLN A 3 19.64 -19.74 5.71
C GLN A 3 20.54 -20.20 4.57
N ARG A 4 21.63 -19.51 4.36
CA ARG A 4 22.69 -19.91 3.44
C ARG A 4 23.80 -20.60 4.24
N ILE A 5 24.04 -21.86 3.94
CA ILE A 5 25.11 -22.66 4.54
C ILE A 5 26.25 -22.74 3.51
N THR A 6 27.46 -22.36 3.92
CA THR A 6 28.67 -22.43 3.05
C THR A 6 29.65 -23.42 3.65
N GLU A 7 30.01 -24.42 2.89
CA GLU A 7 30.99 -25.43 3.24
C GLU A 7 32.09 -25.44 2.13
N GLY A 8 33.25 -24.86 2.44
CA GLY A 8 34.31 -24.65 1.44
C GLY A 8 33.83 -23.75 0.29
N GLU A 9 33.95 -24.21 -0.96
CA GLU A 9 33.51 -23.49 -2.16
C GLU A 9 32.02 -23.71 -2.50
N SER A 10 31.33 -24.61 -1.80
CA SER A 10 29.91 -24.89 -2.04
C SER A 10 29.00 -24.11 -1.11
N SER A 11 27.87 -23.62 -1.63
CA SER A 11 26.84 -23.00 -0.81
C SER A 11 25.47 -23.58 -1.10
N LYS A 12 24.72 -23.85 -0.02
CA LYS A 12 23.34 -24.38 -0.06
C LYS A 12 22.39 -23.46 0.68
N THR A 13 21.24 -23.18 0.07
CA THR A 13 20.17 -22.45 0.73
C THR A 13 19.17 -23.45 1.32
N VAL A 14 18.89 -23.29 2.62
CA VAL A 14 17.89 -24.08 3.35
C VAL A 14 16.74 -23.16 3.78
N ARG A 15 15.51 -23.57 3.51
CA ARG A 15 14.28 -22.87 3.92
C ARG A 15 13.59 -23.65 5.00
N SER A 16 13.23 -22.95 6.07
CA SER A 16 12.43 -23.48 7.17
C SER A 16 11.23 -22.56 7.41
N ALA A 17 10.08 -23.15 7.65
CA ALA A 17 8.88 -22.42 8.04
C ALA A 17 8.55 -22.67 9.51
N TYR A 18 8.06 -21.62 10.16
CA TYR A 18 7.64 -21.65 11.56
C TYR A 18 6.26 -21.02 11.65
N GLN A 19 5.42 -21.58 12.49
CA GLN A 19 4.11 -21.08 12.86
C GLN A 19 4.17 -20.49 14.27
N VAL A 20 3.53 -19.36 14.48
CA VAL A 20 3.34 -18.72 15.78
C VAL A 20 1.88 -18.46 16.02
N THR A 21 1.45 -18.47 17.28
CA THR A 21 0.13 -17.98 17.69
C THR A 21 0.30 -16.59 18.30
N VAL A 22 -0.48 -15.63 17.80
CA VAL A 22 -0.48 -14.26 18.32
C VAL A 22 -1.85 -13.91 18.87
N TYR A 23 -1.88 -13.18 19.95
CA TYR A 23 -3.05 -12.48 20.44
C TYR A 23 -3.08 -11.07 19.86
N VAL A 24 -4.24 -10.63 19.43
CA VAL A 24 -4.49 -9.26 18.92
C VAL A 24 -5.47 -8.60 19.87
N ASP A 25 -5.07 -7.48 20.48
CA ASP A 25 -5.97 -6.70 21.33
C ASP A 25 -6.94 -5.82 20.49
N SER A 26 -7.88 -5.15 21.19
CA SER A 26 -8.86 -4.27 20.55
C SER A 26 -8.25 -3.04 19.85
N SER A 27 -7.01 -2.70 20.17
CA SER A 27 -6.25 -1.59 19.56
C SER A 27 -5.36 -2.06 18.40
N GLY A 28 -5.37 -3.37 18.10
CA GLY A 28 -4.55 -3.96 17.03
C GLY A 28 -3.11 -4.27 17.44
N ASN A 29 -2.75 -4.17 18.73
CA ASN A 29 -1.42 -4.56 19.19
C ASN A 29 -1.30 -6.08 19.24
N LEU A 30 -0.09 -6.59 18.99
CA LEU A 30 0.19 -8.01 18.87
C LEU A 30 1.07 -8.51 20.01
N THR A 31 0.72 -9.68 20.57
CA THR A 31 1.58 -10.40 21.53
C THR A 31 1.70 -11.86 21.08
N ILE A 32 2.94 -12.36 21.00
CA ILE A 32 3.19 -13.79 20.74
C ILE A 32 2.85 -14.56 22.01
N ILE A 33 1.87 -15.47 21.91
CA ILE A 33 1.41 -16.30 23.04
C ILE A 33 1.88 -17.76 22.95
N GLN A 34 2.49 -18.13 21.82
CA GLN A 34 3.08 -19.45 21.62
C GLN A 34 4.41 -19.31 20.88
N ASN A 35 5.43 -19.99 21.36
CA ASN A 35 6.74 -19.99 20.71
C ASN A 35 6.67 -20.52 19.27
N PRO A 36 7.56 -20.07 18.38
CA PRO A 36 7.64 -20.56 17.02
C PRO A 36 7.80 -22.09 16.95
N THR A 37 6.88 -22.75 16.24
CA THR A 37 6.88 -24.19 16.03
C THR A 37 7.21 -24.49 14.57
N ILE A 38 8.05 -25.47 14.30
CA ILE A 38 8.41 -25.89 12.94
C ILE A 38 7.14 -26.38 12.22
N THR A 39 6.94 -25.93 10.98
CA THR A 39 5.84 -26.34 10.14
C THR A 39 6.30 -26.57 8.69
N SER A 40 5.42 -27.11 7.86
CA SER A 40 5.68 -27.28 6.43
C SER A 40 5.84 -25.91 5.74
N VAL A 41 6.76 -25.84 4.77
CA VAL A 41 6.91 -24.63 3.95
C VAL A 41 5.64 -24.43 3.12
N PRO A 42 5.01 -23.23 3.17
CA PRO A 42 3.83 -22.95 2.36
C PRO A 42 4.12 -23.11 0.86
N VAL A 43 3.22 -23.73 0.14
CA VAL A 43 3.28 -23.83 -1.32
C VAL A 43 2.67 -22.55 -1.92
N LYS A 44 3.30 -22.04 -2.97
CA LYS A 44 2.76 -20.89 -3.70
C LYS A 44 1.40 -21.22 -4.28
N SER A 45 0.41 -20.32 -4.07
CA SER A 45 -0.90 -20.45 -4.71
C SER A 45 -0.80 -20.43 -6.24
N GLY A 46 -1.62 -21.21 -6.91
CA GLY A 46 -1.82 -21.12 -8.37
C GLY A 46 -2.70 -19.94 -8.81
N TYR A 47 -3.23 -19.18 -7.86
CA TYR A 47 -4.07 -18.01 -8.17
C TYR A 47 -3.25 -16.92 -8.83
N THR A 48 -3.73 -16.44 -9.99
CA THR A 48 -3.17 -15.26 -10.66
C THR A 48 -4.17 -14.11 -10.54
N PRO A 49 -3.82 -13.02 -9.81
CA PRO A 49 -4.68 -11.86 -9.68
C PRO A 49 -4.97 -11.25 -11.06
N LYS A 50 -6.22 -10.85 -11.28
CA LYS A 50 -6.57 -10.06 -12.47
C LYS A 50 -6.10 -8.62 -12.26
N ALA A 51 -5.36 -8.09 -13.24
CA ALA A 51 -5.03 -6.68 -13.25
C ALA A 51 -6.29 -5.84 -13.44
N VAL A 52 -6.42 -4.77 -12.65
CA VAL A 52 -7.48 -3.77 -12.86
C VAL A 52 -7.22 -3.08 -14.20
N GLN A 53 -8.26 -2.91 -14.99
CA GLN A 53 -8.21 -2.23 -16.29
C GLN A 53 -9.17 -1.05 -16.29
N SER A 54 -8.84 -0.01 -17.05
CA SER A 54 -9.77 1.09 -17.28
C SER A 54 -10.93 0.61 -18.12
N ASP A 55 -12.12 0.99 -17.72
CA ASP A 55 -13.38 0.73 -18.47
C ASP A 55 -13.78 1.92 -19.35
N GLY A 56 -12.96 2.99 -19.39
CA GLY A 56 -13.21 4.19 -20.17
C GLY A 56 -14.31 5.12 -19.62
N THR A 57 -14.76 4.90 -18.38
CA THR A 57 -15.85 5.69 -17.76
C THR A 57 -15.38 7.04 -17.22
N VAL A 58 -14.06 7.25 -17.09
CA VAL A 58 -13.46 8.51 -16.62
C VAL A 58 -12.82 9.23 -17.80
N ASP A 59 -13.28 10.46 -18.07
CA ASP A 59 -12.75 11.31 -19.14
C ASP A 59 -11.36 11.87 -18.81
N SER A 60 -10.68 12.44 -19.82
CA SER A 60 -9.32 12.93 -19.68
C SER A 60 -9.19 14.11 -18.70
N ILE A 61 -10.18 15.00 -18.66
CA ILE A 61 -10.16 16.17 -17.76
C ILE A 61 -10.25 15.70 -16.31
N THR A 62 -11.21 14.82 -16.02
CA THR A 62 -11.36 14.21 -14.69
C THR A 62 -10.10 13.42 -14.30
N THR A 63 -9.48 12.72 -15.24
CA THR A 63 -8.22 11.98 -15.02
C THR A 63 -7.08 12.92 -14.61
N GLU A 64 -6.94 14.07 -15.28
CA GLU A 64 -5.93 15.08 -14.94
C GLU A 64 -6.17 15.66 -13.53
N GLU A 65 -7.41 16.06 -13.22
CA GLU A 65 -7.79 16.56 -11.90
C GLU A 65 -7.44 15.56 -10.77
N ILE A 66 -7.77 14.28 -10.98
CA ILE A 66 -7.48 13.22 -10.01
C ILE A 66 -5.97 13.00 -9.87
N ASN A 67 -5.23 13.01 -10.96
CA ASN A 67 -3.77 12.87 -10.93
C ASN A 67 -3.11 14.02 -10.16
N GLU A 68 -3.55 15.26 -10.34
CA GLU A 68 -3.06 16.43 -9.60
C GLU A 68 -3.39 16.33 -8.11
N PHE A 69 -4.63 15.95 -7.78
CA PHE A 69 -5.07 15.73 -6.41
C PHE A 69 -4.24 14.63 -5.72
N LEU A 70 -4.12 13.46 -6.34
CA LEU A 70 -3.36 12.33 -5.78
C LEU A 70 -1.87 12.63 -5.67
N THR A 71 -1.30 13.34 -6.63
CA THR A 71 0.10 13.79 -6.57
C THR A 71 0.31 14.70 -5.37
N THR A 72 -0.58 15.67 -5.15
CA THR A 72 -0.52 16.57 -3.99
C THR A 72 -0.69 15.81 -2.69
N PHE A 73 -1.66 14.92 -2.64
CA PHE A 73 -1.92 14.09 -1.47
C PHE A 73 -0.73 13.19 -1.12
N PHE A 74 -0.19 12.44 -2.07
CA PHE A 74 0.91 11.49 -1.81
C PHE A 74 2.26 12.17 -1.53
N LYS A 75 2.45 13.43 -1.93
CA LYS A 75 3.58 14.24 -1.45
C LYS A 75 3.49 14.55 0.04
N LEU A 76 2.28 14.81 0.54
CA LEU A 76 2.03 15.14 1.93
C LEU A 76 1.93 13.88 2.82
N TYR A 77 1.29 12.83 2.34
CA TYR A 77 0.84 11.67 3.11
C TYR A 77 1.91 11.03 4.01
N PRO A 78 3.18 10.85 3.59
CA PRO A 78 4.20 10.22 4.43
C PRO A 78 4.48 10.94 5.75
N THR A 79 4.38 12.27 5.75
CA THR A 79 4.71 13.12 6.91
C THR A 79 3.49 13.77 7.54
N ALA A 80 2.31 13.62 6.94
CA ALA A 80 1.07 14.25 7.38
C ALA A 80 0.66 13.82 8.79
N THR A 81 0.21 14.79 9.58
CA THR A 81 -0.47 14.55 10.85
C THR A 81 -1.91 14.07 10.62
N ALA A 82 -2.52 13.47 11.63
CA ALA A 82 -3.93 13.06 11.57
C ALA A 82 -4.86 14.23 11.20
N LYS A 83 -4.56 15.44 11.71
CA LYS A 83 -5.36 16.64 11.43
C LYS A 83 -5.23 17.08 9.96
N GLU A 84 -4.04 17.04 9.39
CA GLU A 84 -3.83 17.40 7.98
C GLU A 84 -4.51 16.41 7.04
N LEU A 85 -4.51 15.12 7.38
CA LEU A 85 -5.19 14.10 6.59
C LEU A 85 -6.69 14.35 6.46
N THR A 86 -7.37 14.94 7.45
CA THR A 86 -8.82 15.19 7.40
C THR A 86 -9.26 16.06 6.24
N TYR A 87 -8.37 16.88 5.68
CA TYR A 87 -8.65 17.70 4.49
C TYR A 87 -8.75 16.86 3.22
N TYR A 88 -8.06 15.74 3.14
CA TYR A 88 -7.92 14.90 1.96
C TYR A 88 -8.67 13.59 2.06
N VAL A 89 -8.86 13.09 3.29
CA VAL A 89 -9.33 11.72 3.54
C VAL A 89 -10.46 11.74 4.57
N ASN A 90 -11.46 10.87 4.41
CA ASN A 90 -12.46 10.66 5.44
C ASN A 90 -11.84 9.97 6.67
N GLU A 91 -12.44 10.23 7.83
CA GLU A 91 -11.96 9.69 9.09
C GLU A 91 -11.83 8.15 9.05
N GLY A 92 -10.70 7.63 9.50
CA GLY A 92 -10.45 6.20 9.61
C GLY A 92 -10.03 5.49 8.32
N VAL A 93 -10.07 6.14 7.15
CA VAL A 93 -9.70 5.51 5.86
C VAL A 93 -8.20 5.29 5.74
N LEU A 94 -7.41 6.30 6.05
CA LEU A 94 -5.95 6.20 6.07
C LEU A 94 -5.40 6.76 7.39
N LYS A 95 -4.34 6.13 7.89
CA LYS A 95 -3.66 6.56 9.10
C LYS A 95 -2.35 7.29 8.76
N PRO A 96 -1.89 8.23 9.61
CA PRO A 96 -0.58 8.84 9.45
C PRO A 96 0.54 7.79 9.38
N VAL A 97 1.47 7.98 8.47
CA VAL A 97 2.62 7.07 8.28
C VAL A 97 3.80 7.46 9.19
N GLY A 98 4.05 8.76 9.32
CA GLY A 98 5.14 9.29 10.14
C GLY A 98 6.53 8.85 9.66
N LYS A 99 6.77 8.87 8.34
CA LYS A 99 8.03 8.46 7.72
C LYS A 99 8.52 9.53 6.73
N GLU A 100 9.82 9.68 6.63
CA GLU A 100 10.47 10.63 5.72
C GLU A 100 10.62 10.02 4.31
N TYR A 101 9.50 9.70 3.69
CA TYR A 101 9.46 9.24 2.30
C TYR A 101 9.28 10.42 1.36
N ILE A 102 10.09 10.48 0.31
CA ILE A 102 10.00 11.48 -0.74
C ILE A 102 9.19 10.89 -1.88
N PHE A 103 8.06 11.51 -2.21
CA PHE A 103 7.23 11.12 -3.36
C PHE A 103 8.05 11.24 -4.66
N SER A 104 7.96 10.21 -5.50
CA SER A 104 8.58 10.18 -6.83
C SER A 104 7.53 10.29 -7.93
N GLU A 105 6.63 9.32 -8.02
CA GLU A 105 5.64 9.26 -9.10
C GLU A 105 4.43 8.36 -8.75
N LEU A 106 3.31 8.61 -9.42
CA LEU A 106 2.19 7.67 -9.54
C LEU A 106 2.52 6.68 -10.65
N VAL A 107 2.35 5.40 -10.38
CA VAL A 107 2.68 4.32 -11.31
C VAL A 107 1.42 3.59 -11.74
N ASN A 108 1.16 3.55 -13.04
CA ASN A 108 0.05 2.86 -13.67
C ASN A 108 -1.32 3.14 -13.02
N PRO A 109 -1.72 4.41 -12.85
CA PRO A 109 -3.03 4.72 -12.29
C PRO A 109 -4.14 4.26 -13.23
N VAL A 110 -5.15 3.60 -12.67
CA VAL A 110 -6.36 3.16 -13.36
C VAL A 110 -7.56 3.73 -12.63
N TYR A 111 -8.41 4.44 -13.34
CA TYR A 111 -9.61 5.10 -12.81
C TYR A 111 -10.85 4.53 -13.48
N ASN A 112 -11.83 4.16 -12.65
CA ASN A 112 -13.14 3.70 -13.10
C ASN A 112 -14.22 4.43 -12.31
N ARG A 113 -15.27 4.90 -12.98
CA ARG A 113 -16.36 5.63 -12.35
C ARG A 113 -17.52 4.71 -12.01
N SER A 114 -18.04 4.84 -10.80
CA SER A 114 -19.29 4.23 -10.38
C SER A 114 -20.16 5.30 -9.73
N GLU A 115 -21.22 5.68 -10.40
CA GLU A 115 -22.11 6.77 -9.96
C GLU A 115 -21.35 8.08 -9.71
N ASN A 116 -21.36 8.58 -8.47
CA ASN A 116 -20.67 9.81 -8.07
C ASN A 116 -19.25 9.59 -7.56
N GLN A 117 -18.78 8.35 -7.58
CA GLN A 117 -17.47 7.98 -7.06
C GLN A 117 -16.54 7.52 -8.18
N VAL A 118 -15.25 7.69 -7.97
CA VAL A 118 -14.21 7.15 -8.84
C VAL A 118 -13.33 6.22 -8.02
N THR A 119 -13.22 4.98 -8.46
CA THR A 119 -12.22 4.05 -7.93
C THR A 119 -10.88 4.33 -8.59
N ALA A 120 -9.83 4.41 -7.79
CA ALA A 120 -8.46 4.62 -8.24
C ALA A 120 -7.59 3.45 -7.77
N SER A 121 -7.08 2.65 -8.70
CA SER A 121 -6.11 1.58 -8.44
C SER A 121 -4.77 2.02 -9.01
N LEU A 122 -3.75 2.17 -8.14
CA LEU A 122 -2.45 2.68 -8.53
C LEU A 122 -1.34 2.19 -7.61
N ALA A 123 -0.12 2.28 -8.08
CA ALA A 123 1.04 2.20 -7.21
C ALA A 123 1.68 3.59 -7.06
N VAL A 124 2.27 3.83 -5.90
CA VAL A 124 2.98 5.07 -5.59
C VAL A 124 4.42 4.74 -5.27
N LYS A 125 5.32 5.42 -5.96
CA LYS A 125 6.76 5.24 -5.77
C LYS A 125 7.31 6.33 -4.86
N TYR A 126 8.05 5.91 -3.86
CA TYR A 126 8.75 6.77 -2.91
C TYR A 126 10.23 6.45 -2.86
N LEU A 127 11.03 7.43 -2.51
CA LEU A 127 12.39 7.26 -2.04
C LEU A 127 12.37 7.33 -0.50
N ASP A 128 12.86 6.29 0.15
CA ASP A 128 13.12 6.33 1.59
C ASP A 128 14.39 7.15 1.84
N ASN A 129 14.24 8.30 2.50
CA ASN A 129 15.34 9.24 2.73
C ASN A 129 16.40 8.70 3.70
N GLN A 130 16.07 7.70 4.52
CA GLN A 130 17.02 7.11 5.48
C GLN A 130 17.85 5.99 4.86
N THR A 131 17.22 5.14 4.07
CA THR A 131 17.87 3.96 3.48
C THR A 131 18.32 4.18 2.04
N MET A 132 17.91 5.29 1.42
CA MET A 132 18.11 5.62 -0.01
C MET A 132 17.57 4.54 -0.95
N THR A 133 16.58 3.79 -0.49
CA THR A 133 15.94 2.74 -1.27
C THR A 133 14.59 3.18 -1.83
N THR A 134 14.23 2.63 -2.99
CA THR A 134 12.91 2.85 -3.58
C THR A 134 11.88 1.98 -2.90
N GLN A 135 10.76 2.58 -2.47
CA GLN A 135 9.58 1.91 -1.97
C GLN A 135 8.44 2.07 -2.98
N VAL A 136 7.73 0.98 -3.24
CA VAL A 136 6.52 1.00 -4.06
C VAL A 136 5.36 0.47 -3.22
N SER A 137 4.33 1.31 -3.06
CA SER A 137 3.12 0.97 -2.31
C SER A 137 1.92 0.98 -3.24
N GLN A 138 1.09 -0.04 -3.17
CA GLN A 138 -0.15 -0.12 -3.95
C GLN A 138 -1.32 0.40 -3.13
N PHE A 139 -2.20 1.14 -3.79
CA PHE A 139 -3.41 1.69 -3.21
C PHE A 139 -4.61 1.40 -4.11
N ASP A 140 -5.71 1.02 -3.47
CA ASP A 140 -7.03 0.96 -4.06
C ASP A 140 -7.91 1.92 -3.25
N LEU A 141 -8.29 3.04 -3.88
CA LEU A 141 -8.97 4.16 -3.23
C LEU A 141 -10.32 4.40 -3.89
N VAL A 142 -11.25 4.94 -3.12
CA VAL A 142 -12.50 5.50 -3.64
C VAL A 142 -12.47 7.00 -3.41
N LEU A 143 -12.67 7.75 -4.49
CA LEU A 143 -12.66 9.21 -4.53
C LEU A 143 -14.07 9.74 -4.76
N GLU A 144 -14.38 10.86 -4.13
CA GLU A 144 -15.63 11.59 -4.33
C GLU A 144 -15.34 13.07 -4.51
N LYS A 145 -16.04 13.72 -5.45
CA LYS A 145 -15.88 15.15 -5.70
C LYS A 145 -16.97 15.93 -4.96
N ASN A 146 -16.57 16.78 -4.01
CA ASN A 146 -17.44 17.68 -3.28
C ASN A 146 -17.20 19.12 -3.76
N GLY A 147 -18.10 19.63 -4.60
CA GLY A 147 -17.89 20.89 -5.30
C GLY A 147 -16.70 20.76 -6.26
N GLU A 148 -15.66 21.56 -6.03
CA GLU A 148 -14.43 21.52 -6.86
C GLU A 148 -13.33 20.63 -6.25
N ASN A 149 -13.52 20.10 -5.06
CA ASN A 149 -12.47 19.39 -4.32
C ASN A 149 -12.71 17.88 -4.33
N TRP A 150 -11.66 17.12 -4.64
CA TRP A 150 -11.64 15.68 -4.48
C TRP A 150 -11.36 15.27 -3.03
N LYS A 151 -11.91 14.15 -2.60
CA LYS A 151 -11.67 13.54 -1.30
C LYS A 151 -11.61 12.03 -1.39
N ILE A 152 -10.70 11.42 -0.64
CA ILE A 152 -10.60 9.96 -0.48
C ILE A 152 -11.62 9.54 0.58
N VAL A 153 -12.60 8.70 0.19
CA VAL A 153 -13.71 8.29 1.05
C VAL A 153 -13.62 6.83 1.49
N LYS A 154 -12.77 6.04 0.79
CA LYS A 154 -12.50 4.63 1.14
C LYS A 154 -11.17 4.19 0.56
#